data_6c2c69323a917cab0512428233201927
#
_entry.id   6c2c69323a917cab0512428233201927
#
_cell.length_a   1.000
_cell.length_b   1.000
_cell.length_c   1.000
_cell.angle_alpha   90.00
_cell.angle_beta   90.00
_cell.angle_gamma   90.00
#
_symmetry.space_group_name_H-M   'P 1'
#
loop_
_entity.id
_entity.type
_entity.pdbx_description
1 polymer ?
#
loop_
_entity_poly.entity_id
_entity_poly.type
_entity_poly.pdbx_seq_one_letter_code
_entity_poly.pdbx_strand_id
1 'polypeptide(L)'
;KSANEVGDGTTTSTVLATAILEEGIKQINDGSNPVNIKKGIDEATSTVVQSLKDMSTEITDDAQIKEVATISGNNDSEIGNLISTALDKVGRDGIVTIEESKTGETSLEVVEGMQFERGYKSPYFVTDNNSMSAVLDDPYILIYDGRITQASELINVLNKASGETKPILIVAEDIDGEALATLIVNKMRGTIQAVAVKAPEFGDRRTMALEDLATVTGGQVISKNKGFKLDKMQPVQFGEVLGTARKITVEKDTTTIIDGKGSEESISDRANEIKTQLDKASSAFEKEKLQER
;
A
#
# COMPACT_ATOMS: atom_id res chain seq x y z
N LYS A 1 -6.67 10.25 12.39
CA LYS A 1 -6.89 10.79 11.05
C LYS A 1 -5.68 11.59 10.58
N SER A 2 -5.28 12.69 11.26
CA SER A 2 -4.13 13.53 10.87
C SER A 2 -2.83 12.71 10.70
N ALA A 3 -2.49 11.82 11.65
CA ALA A 3 -1.31 10.96 11.54
C ALA A 3 -1.33 10.07 10.29
N ASN A 4 -2.49 9.48 9.96
CA ASN A 4 -2.62 8.54 8.85
C ASN A 4 -2.71 9.21 7.47
N GLU A 5 -3.24 10.44 7.42
CA GLU A 5 -3.44 11.16 6.15
C GLU A 5 -2.27 12.07 5.79
N VAL A 6 -1.59 12.63 6.80
CA VAL A 6 -0.56 13.67 6.62
C VAL A 6 0.76 13.29 7.28
N GLY A 7 0.78 12.33 8.20
CA GLY A 7 1.96 11.95 8.97
C GLY A 7 2.37 12.96 10.06
N ASP A 8 1.71 14.11 10.16
CA ASP A 8 2.06 15.20 11.07
C ASP A 8 0.81 15.94 11.57
N GLY A 9 1.00 16.94 12.44
CA GLY A 9 -0.03 17.86 12.89
C GLY A 9 -0.97 17.30 13.98
N THR A 10 -0.66 16.18 14.61
CA THR A 10 -1.51 15.57 15.65
C THR A 10 -1.67 16.48 16.88
N THR A 11 -0.60 17.10 17.35
CA THR A 11 -0.63 18.06 18.45
C THR A 11 -1.42 19.30 18.09
N THR A 12 -1.16 19.90 16.93
CA THR A 12 -1.87 21.08 16.43
C THR A 12 -3.37 20.80 16.30
N SER A 13 -3.76 19.66 15.73
CA SER A 13 -5.16 19.26 15.61
C SER A 13 -5.85 19.13 16.97
N THR A 14 -5.15 18.57 17.96
CA THR A 14 -5.68 18.42 19.31
C THR A 14 -5.87 19.78 20.00
N VAL A 15 -4.88 20.66 19.90
CA VAL A 15 -4.97 22.03 20.47
C VAL A 15 -6.11 22.82 19.84
N LEU A 16 -6.24 22.79 18.51
CA LEU A 16 -7.33 23.47 17.80
C LEU A 16 -8.68 22.89 18.16
N ALA A 17 -8.84 21.57 18.21
CA ALA A 17 -10.09 20.93 18.59
C ALA A 17 -10.51 21.32 20.01
N THR A 18 -9.57 21.36 20.97
CA THR A 18 -9.82 21.76 22.34
C THR A 18 -10.26 23.23 22.41
N ALA A 19 -9.53 24.14 21.75
CA ALA A 19 -9.86 25.56 21.76
C ALA A 19 -11.23 25.85 21.15
N ILE A 20 -11.57 25.21 20.01
CA ILE A 20 -12.89 25.34 19.36
C ILE A 20 -13.99 24.81 20.26
N LEU A 21 -13.78 23.68 20.94
CA LEU A 21 -14.74 23.07 21.83
C LEU A 21 -14.99 23.96 23.07
N GLU A 22 -13.94 24.44 23.72
CA GLU A 22 -14.03 25.29 24.92
C GLU A 22 -14.79 26.60 24.62
N GLU A 23 -14.42 27.27 23.52
CA GLU A 23 -15.11 28.52 23.15
C GLU A 23 -16.56 28.25 22.71
N GLY A 24 -16.80 27.14 21.99
CA GLY A 24 -18.14 26.71 21.60
C GLY A 24 -19.05 26.45 22.81
N ILE A 25 -18.56 25.77 23.84
CA ILE A 25 -19.29 25.52 25.09
C ILE A 25 -19.58 26.83 25.82
N LYS A 26 -18.62 27.75 25.88
CA LYS A 26 -18.82 29.06 26.49
C LYS A 26 -19.96 29.83 25.79
N GLN A 27 -19.96 29.89 24.46
CA GLN A 27 -21.00 30.54 23.68
C GLN A 27 -22.37 29.90 23.89
N ILE A 28 -22.46 28.57 24.05
CA ILE A 28 -23.71 27.87 24.37
C ILE A 28 -24.20 28.25 25.76
N ASN A 29 -23.32 28.31 26.75
CA ASN A 29 -23.66 28.71 28.12
C ASN A 29 -24.13 30.16 28.21
N ASP A 30 -23.61 31.02 27.32
CA ASP A 30 -24.02 32.44 27.16
C ASP A 30 -25.35 32.60 26.39
N GLY A 31 -26.00 31.49 26.01
CA GLY A 31 -27.32 31.45 25.37
C GLY A 31 -27.33 31.39 23.85
N SER A 32 -26.17 31.21 23.19
CA SER A 32 -26.10 31.06 21.74
C SER A 32 -26.67 29.72 21.27
N ASN A 33 -27.31 29.72 20.09
CA ASN A 33 -27.88 28.50 19.52
C ASN A 33 -26.77 27.58 18.96
N PRO A 34 -26.66 26.31 19.43
CA PRO A 34 -25.61 25.37 18.97
C PRO A 34 -25.58 25.16 17.45
N VAL A 35 -26.72 25.18 16.77
CA VAL A 35 -26.81 25.01 15.33
C VAL A 35 -26.15 26.20 14.60
N ASN A 36 -26.32 27.40 15.10
CA ASN A 36 -25.70 28.61 14.53
C ASN A 36 -24.18 28.60 14.78
N ILE A 37 -23.76 28.17 15.97
CA ILE A 37 -22.32 28.01 16.29
C ILE A 37 -21.69 27.03 15.32
N LYS A 38 -22.29 25.83 15.13
CA LYS A 38 -21.80 24.86 14.16
C LYS A 38 -21.66 25.43 12.77
N LYS A 39 -22.67 26.19 12.30
CA LYS A 39 -22.64 26.81 10.98
C LYS A 39 -21.50 27.82 10.83
N GLY A 40 -21.29 28.65 11.88
CA GLY A 40 -20.14 29.56 11.92
C GLY A 40 -18.80 28.88 11.90
N ILE A 41 -18.65 27.74 12.62
CA ILE A 41 -17.43 26.93 12.59
C ILE A 41 -17.19 26.37 11.19
N ASP A 42 -18.21 25.81 10.52
CA ASP A 42 -18.10 25.26 9.17
C ASP A 42 -17.68 26.33 8.14
N GLU A 43 -18.27 27.53 8.21
CA GLU A 43 -17.94 28.69 7.34
C GLU A 43 -16.51 29.19 7.61
N ALA A 44 -16.14 29.36 8.88
CA ALA A 44 -14.81 29.79 9.27
C ALA A 44 -13.75 28.77 8.84
N THR A 45 -14.01 27.48 9.02
CA THR A 45 -13.12 26.40 8.60
C THR A 45 -12.87 26.45 7.09
N SER A 46 -13.92 26.59 6.30
CA SER A 46 -13.80 26.69 4.84
C SER A 46 -12.95 27.89 4.40
N THR A 47 -13.15 29.03 5.05
CA THR A 47 -12.38 30.26 4.77
C THR A 47 -10.91 30.10 5.15
N VAL A 48 -10.63 29.53 6.33
CA VAL A 48 -9.26 29.31 6.80
C VAL A 48 -8.53 28.32 5.88
N VAL A 49 -9.18 27.19 5.51
CA VAL A 49 -8.60 26.20 4.60
C VAL A 49 -8.27 26.83 3.24
N GLN A 50 -9.16 27.66 2.70
CA GLN A 50 -8.87 28.35 1.44
C GLN A 50 -7.68 29.32 1.59
N SER A 51 -7.65 30.12 2.64
CA SER A 51 -6.54 31.03 2.91
C SER A 51 -5.20 30.30 3.07
N LEU A 52 -5.20 29.14 3.73
CA LEU A 52 -3.99 28.30 3.86
C LEU A 52 -3.52 27.77 2.50
N LYS A 53 -4.46 27.36 1.61
CA LYS A 53 -4.11 26.95 0.25
C LYS A 53 -3.49 28.10 -0.56
N ASP A 54 -4.06 29.30 -0.44
CA ASP A 54 -3.58 30.49 -1.14
C ASP A 54 -2.19 30.95 -0.63
N MET A 55 -1.87 30.64 0.62
CA MET A 55 -0.56 30.94 1.25
C MET A 55 0.48 29.85 1.02
N SER A 56 0.07 28.65 0.63
CA SER A 56 0.99 27.53 0.44
C SER A 56 1.87 27.75 -0.77
N THR A 57 3.11 27.27 -0.68
CA THR A 57 4.07 27.28 -1.79
C THR A 57 4.28 25.82 -2.23
N GLU A 58 4.12 25.58 -3.53
CA GLU A 58 4.41 24.26 -4.10
C GLU A 58 5.91 23.96 -4.04
N ILE A 59 6.25 22.72 -3.70
CA ILE A 59 7.63 22.23 -3.72
C ILE A 59 8.03 21.97 -5.17
N THR A 60 9.03 22.72 -5.67
CA THR A 60 9.48 22.66 -7.05
C THR A 60 10.88 22.06 -7.22
N ASP A 61 11.69 22.05 -6.17
CA ASP A 61 13.08 21.58 -6.21
C ASP A 61 13.43 20.66 -5.02
N ASP A 62 14.56 19.96 -5.15
CA ASP A 62 15.03 18.97 -4.17
C ASP A 62 15.56 19.63 -2.89
N ALA A 63 16.00 20.89 -2.96
CA ALA A 63 16.41 21.65 -1.78
C ALA A 63 15.23 21.89 -0.84
N GLN A 64 14.07 22.21 -1.38
CA GLN A 64 12.82 22.36 -0.63
C GLN A 64 12.35 21.02 -0.04
N ILE A 65 12.51 19.91 -0.75
CA ILE A 65 12.23 18.56 -0.22
C ILE A 65 13.07 18.28 1.02
N LYS A 66 14.38 18.59 0.94
CA LYS A 66 15.29 18.44 2.06
C LYS A 66 14.91 19.32 3.25
N GLU A 67 14.51 20.57 3.02
CA GLU A 67 14.08 21.48 4.08
C GLU A 67 12.82 20.96 4.78
N VAL A 68 11.81 20.51 4.04
CA VAL A 68 10.59 19.92 4.59
C VAL A 68 10.90 18.64 5.37
N ALA A 69 11.69 17.75 4.81
CA ALA A 69 12.11 16.52 5.49
C ALA A 69 12.91 16.79 6.78
N THR A 70 13.78 17.82 6.77
CA THR A 70 14.52 18.25 7.96
C THR A 70 13.56 18.72 9.06
N ILE A 71 12.58 19.57 8.72
CA ILE A 71 11.60 20.07 9.70
C ILE A 71 10.74 18.92 10.24
N SER A 72 10.26 18.03 9.38
CA SER A 72 9.48 16.84 9.76
C SER A 72 10.28 15.89 10.64
N GLY A 73 11.60 15.81 10.46
CA GLY A 73 12.55 15.08 11.27
C GLY A 73 13.00 15.84 12.54
N ASN A 74 12.20 16.78 13.04
CA ASN A 74 12.49 17.58 14.25
C ASN A 74 13.78 18.42 14.13
N ASN A 75 14.00 19.06 12.99
CA ASN A 75 15.20 19.84 12.62
C ASN A 75 16.49 19.01 12.52
N ASP A 76 16.37 17.71 12.30
CA ASP A 76 17.53 16.86 12.05
C ASP A 76 17.92 16.91 10.56
N SER A 77 19.05 17.54 10.29
CA SER A 77 19.57 17.70 8.92
C SER A 77 20.11 16.39 8.32
N GLU A 78 20.49 15.40 9.14
CA GLU A 78 20.93 14.09 8.66
C GLU A 78 19.73 13.33 8.12
N ILE A 79 18.61 13.33 8.85
CA ILE A 79 17.32 12.77 8.38
C ILE A 79 16.87 13.47 7.11
N GLY A 80 16.90 14.81 7.08
CA GLY A 80 16.53 15.58 5.90
C GLY A 80 17.36 15.23 4.66
N ASN A 81 18.66 15.07 4.81
CA ASN A 81 19.56 14.64 3.73
C ASN A 81 19.25 13.21 3.26
N LEU A 82 19.01 12.29 4.19
CA LEU A 82 18.76 10.90 3.89
C LEU A 82 17.47 10.74 3.08
N ILE A 83 16.38 11.38 3.51
CA ILE A 83 15.08 11.36 2.82
C ILE A 83 15.18 12.03 1.45
N SER A 84 15.82 13.20 1.35
CA SER A 84 16.02 13.87 0.07
C SER A 84 16.82 13.00 -0.91
N THR A 85 17.90 12.34 -0.43
CA THR A 85 18.69 11.41 -1.25
C THR A 85 17.88 10.17 -1.66
N ALA A 86 16.99 9.68 -0.79
CA ALA A 86 16.09 8.59 -1.13
C ALA A 86 15.16 8.97 -2.27
N LEU A 87 14.47 10.11 -2.14
CA LEU A 87 13.54 10.61 -3.16
C LEU A 87 14.22 10.96 -4.49
N ASP A 88 15.45 11.47 -4.44
CA ASP A 88 16.26 11.71 -5.65
C ASP A 88 16.55 10.41 -6.42
N LYS A 89 16.80 9.32 -5.70
CA LYS A 89 17.07 8.00 -6.31
C LYS A 89 15.82 7.29 -6.86
N VAL A 90 14.69 7.37 -6.16
CA VAL A 90 13.45 6.65 -6.54
C VAL A 90 12.48 7.53 -7.33
N GLY A 91 12.75 8.85 -7.43
CA GLY A 91 11.83 9.83 -8.01
C GLY A 91 10.80 10.34 -6.98
N ARG A 92 10.09 11.42 -7.36
CA ARG A 92 9.12 12.08 -6.46
C ARG A 92 7.92 11.22 -6.13
N ASP A 93 7.55 10.33 -7.03
CA ASP A 93 6.44 9.37 -6.88
C ASP A 93 6.91 8.04 -6.28
N GLY A 94 8.21 7.91 -5.99
CA GLY A 94 8.79 6.73 -5.39
C GLY A 94 8.42 6.58 -3.92
N ILE A 95 8.37 5.32 -3.46
CA ILE A 95 7.97 4.97 -2.11
C ILE A 95 9.19 4.90 -1.21
N VAL A 96 9.16 5.63 -0.11
CA VAL A 96 10.17 5.58 0.94
C VAL A 96 9.55 4.94 2.19
N THR A 97 10.11 3.81 2.60
CA THR A 97 9.73 3.11 3.84
C THR A 97 10.83 3.26 4.88
N ILE A 98 10.45 3.26 6.16
CA ILE A 98 11.39 3.33 7.28
C ILE A 98 11.30 1.99 8.02
N GLU A 99 12.44 1.34 8.20
CA GLU A 99 12.55 0.07 8.91
C GLU A 99 13.61 0.17 10.02
N GLU A 100 13.43 -0.64 11.06
CA GLU A 100 14.41 -0.74 12.14
C GLU A 100 15.67 -1.47 11.66
N SER A 101 16.83 -0.82 11.79
CA SER A 101 18.10 -1.44 11.40
C SER A 101 18.51 -2.54 12.36
N LYS A 102 18.89 -3.70 11.84
CA LYS A 102 19.42 -4.81 12.64
C LYS A 102 20.86 -4.59 13.12
N THR A 103 21.57 -3.65 12.49
CA THR A 103 22.98 -3.33 12.81
C THR A 103 23.12 -2.12 13.73
N GLY A 104 22.03 -1.38 13.94
CA GLY A 104 22.06 -0.09 14.69
C GLY A 104 22.66 1.07 13.89
N GLU A 105 23.03 0.87 12.64
CA GLU A 105 23.50 1.91 11.73
C GLU A 105 22.37 2.35 10.80
N THR A 106 22.30 3.65 10.52
CA THR A 106 21.36 4.19 9.53
C THR A 106 21.92 4.00 8.13
N SER A 107 21.16 3.34 7.27
CA SER A 107 21.53 3.09 5.88
C SER A 107 20.36 3.37 4.94
N LEU A 108 20.66 3.70 3.69
CA LEU A 108 19.71 3.85 2.61
C LEU A 108 19.90 2.71 1.61
N GLU A 109 18.89 1.87 1.47
CA GLU A 109 18.84 0.81 0.46
C GLU A 109 17.76 1.15 -0.58
N VAL A 110 18.08 1.00 -1.85
CA VAL A 110 17.14 1.12 -2.95
C VAL A 110 16.92 -0.26 -3.54
N VAL A 111 15.68 -0.69 -3.60
CA VAL A 111 15.31 -2.03 -4.05
C VAL A 111 14.12 -1.93 -5.01
N GLU A 112 14.01 -2.89 -5.90
CA GLU A 112 12.84 -3.02 -6.74
C GLU A 112 11.62 -3.37 -5.88
N GLY A 113 10.51 -2.71 -6.17
CA GLY A 113 9.29 -2.92 -5.39
C GLY A 113 8.06 -2.35 -6.08
N MET A 114 6.92 -2.54 -5.44
CA MET A 114 5.64 -2.07 -5.94
C MET A 114 4.69 -1.78 -4.77
N GLN A 115 3.92 -0.71 -4.88
CA GLN A 115 2.79 -0.47 -3.98
C GLN A 115 1.49 -0.31 -4.78
N PHE A 116 0.39 -0.76 -4.20
CA PHE A 116 -0.94 -0.54 -4.77
C PHE A 116 -1.99 -0.33 -3.69
N GLU A 117 -3.05 0.42 -4.03
CA GLU A 117 -4.12 0.83 -3.13
C GLU A 117 -5.16 -0.27 -2.92
N ARG A 118 -4.75 -1.38 -2.32
CA ARG A 118 -5.63 -2.44 -1.81
C ARG A 118 -5.02 -2.99 -0.54
N GLY A 119 -5.78 -2.98 0.54
CA GLY A 119 -5.37 -3.54 1.81
C GLY A 119 -5.94 -4.95 2.05
N TYR A 120 -5.74 -5.44 3.26
CA TYR A 120 -6.17 -6.77 3.64
C TYR A 120 -7.70 -6.93 3.62
N LYS A 121 -8.17 -8.07 3.18
CA LYS A 121 -9.60 -8.43 3.14
C LYS A 121 -10.24 -8.53 4.53
N SER A 122 -9.44 -8.72 5.57
CA SER A 122 -9.93 -8.89 6.94
C SER A 122 -8.88 -8.42 7.96
N PRO A 123 -9.30 -7.69 9.01
CA PRO A 123 -8.41 -7.32 10.12
C PRO A 123 -7.79 -8.51 10.84
N TYR A 124 -8.37 -9.70 10.72
CA TYR A 124 -7.80 -10.92 11.30
C TYR A 124 -6.46 -11.33 10.68
N PHE A 125 -6.07 -10.76 9.54
CA PHE A 125 -4.74 -10.97 8.93
C PHE A 125 -3.63 -10.15 9.58
N VAL A 126 -3.96 -9.11 10.35
CA VAL A 126 -2.99 -8.26 11.04
C VAL A 126 -2.02 -9.08 11.90
N THR A 127 -0.74 -8.77 11.80
CA THR A 127 0.35 -9.38 12.57
C THR A 127 0.99 -8.39 13.53
N ASP A 128 1.01 -7.10 13.17
CA ASP A 128 1.45 -6.00 14.02
C ASP A 128 0.25 -5.11 14.40
N ASN A 129 -0.16 -5.21 15.66
CA ASN A 129 -1.29 -4.43 16.17
C ASN A 129 -0.98 -2.94 16.38
N ASN A 130 0.29 -2.55 16.45
CA ASN A 130 0.65 -1.14 16.64
C ASN A 130 0.45 -0.36 15.34
N SER A 131 0.91 -0.91 14.22
CA SER A 131 0.73 -0.33 12.89
C SER A 131 -0.56 -0.79 12.20
N MET A 132 -1.31 -1.72 12.79
CA MET A 132 -2.49 -2.37 12.18
C MET A 132 -2.17 -2.93 10.78
N SER A 133 -0.99 -3.51 10.63
CA SER A 133 -0.50 -4.09 9.38
C SER A 133 -0.26 -5.60 9.47
N ALA A 134 -0.28 -6.26 8.32
CA ALA A 134 0.17 -7.64 8.19
C ALA A 134 1.53 -7.63 7.48
N VAL A 135 2.56 -8.09 8.18
CA VAL A 135 3.93 -8.15 7.68
C VAL A 135 4.28 -9.60 7.36
N LEU A 136 4.78 -9.84 6.16
CA LEU A 136 5.21 -11.13 5.66
C LEU A 136 6.67 -11.04 5.22
N ASP A 137 7.54 -11.84 5.84
CA ASP A 137 8.96 -11.93 5.49
C ASP A 137 9.20 -13.14 4.60
N ASP A 138 9.90 -12.96 3.48
CA ASP A 138 10.19 -13.98 2.44
C ASP A 138 8.94 -14.77 1.97
N PRO A 139 7.83 -14.06 1.63
CA PRO A 139 6.57 -14.71 1.31
C PRO A 139 6.55 -15.28 -0.11
N TYR A 140 5.67 -16.27 -0.31
CA TYR A 140 5.11 -16.59 -1.61
C TYR A 140 3.99 -15.61 -1.97
N ILE A 141 3.81 -15.38 -3.27
CA ILE A 141 2.77 -14.50 -3.81
C ILE A 141 1.98 -15.29 -4.86
N LEU A 142 0.73 -15.57 -4.56
CA LEU A 142 -0.23 -16.13 -5.52
C LEU A 142 -0.94 -14.98 -6.24
N ILE A 143 -0.82 -14.93 -7.55
CA ILE A 143 -1.46 -13.92 -8.41
C ILE A 143 -2.51 -14.62 -9.26
N TYR A 144 -3.79 -14.34 -8.98
CA TYR A 144 -4.90 -15.03 -9.62
C TYR A 144 -5.89 -14.04 -10.26
N ASP A 145 -6.06 -14.15 -11.58
CA ASP A 145 -7.06 -13.36 -12.30
C ASP A 145 -8.42 -14.06 -12.28
N GLY A 146 -9.12 -13.92 -11.16
CA GLY A 146 -10.43 -14.46 -10.92
C GLY A 146 -10.82 -14.41 -9.44
N ARG A 147 -12.06 -14.84 -9.15
CA ARG A 147 -12.57 -14.92 -7.77
C ARG A 147 -12.26 -16.29 -7.17
N ILE A 148 -11.92 -16.29 -5.90
CA ILE A 148 -11.67 -17.50 -5.10
C ILE A 148 -12.74 -17.55 -3.99
N THR A 149 -13.59 -18.58 -4.03
CA THR A 149 -14.72 -18.70 -3.10
C THR A 149 -14.72 -20.00 -2.32
N GLN A 150 -14.09 -21.05 -2.86
CA GLN A 150 -14.07 -22.38 -2.25
C GLN A 150 -12.72 -22.68 -1.61
N ALA A 151 -12.72 -23.31 -0.45
CA ALA A 151 -11.51 -23.72 0.24
C ALA A 151 -10.65 -24.67 -0.62
N SER A 152 -11.28 -25.54 -1.42
CA SER A 152 -10.62 -26.49 -2.31
C SER A 152 -9.67 -25.82 -3.33
N GLU A 153 -9.95 -24.57 -3.72
CA GLU A 153 -9.10 -23.81 -4.65
C GLU A 153 -7.76 -23.42 -4.01
N LEU A 154 -7.70 -23.34 -2.69
CA LEU A 154 -6.52 -22.90 -1.95
C LEU A 154 -5.69 -24.06 -1.34
N ILE A 155 -6.25 -25.25 -1.17
CA ILE A 155 -5.62 -26.35 -0.43
C ILE A 155 -4.20 -26.63 -0.95
N ASN A 156 -4.03 -26.77 -2.26
CA ASN A 156 -2.77 -27.16 -2.86
C ASN A 156 -1.67 -26.09 -2.71
N VAL A 157 -2.02 -24.81 -2.89
CA VAL A 157 -1.07 -23.71 -2.71
C VAL A 157 -0.72 -23.48 -1.23
N LEU A 158 -1.69 -23.64 -0.33
CA LEU A 158 -1.45 -23.56 1.11
C LEU A 158 -0.57 -24.72 1.60
N ASN A 159 -0.75 -25.93 1.08
CA ASN A 159 0.11 -27.06 1.36
C ASN A 159 1.55 -26.82 0.89
N LYS A 160 1.73 -26.18 -0.29
CA LYS A 160 3.08 -25.79 -0.76
C LYS A 160 3.72 -24.79 0.20
N ALA A 161 3.03 -23.71 0.56
CA ALA A 161 3.55 -22.67 1.45
C ALA A 161 3.83 -23.22 2.86
N SER A 162 2.90 -24.00 3.44
CA SER A 162 3.05 -24.62 4.76
C SER A 162 4.17 -25.63 4.80
N GLY A 163 4.32 -26.44 3.74
CA GLY A 163 5.39 -27.45 3.64
C GLY A 163 6.80 -26.85 3.63
N GLU A 164 6.93 -25.60 3.21
CA GLU A 164 8.19 -24.84 3.20
C GLU A 164 8.25 -23.79 4.32
N THR A 165 7.26 -23.76 5.20
CA THR A 165 7.15 -22.80 6.31
C THR A 165 7.22 -21.35 5.84
N LYS A 166 6.73 -21.06 4.63
CA LYS A 166 6.71 -19.70 4.06
C LYS A 166 5.34 -19.06 4.23
N PRO A 167 5.31 -17.76 4.57
CA PRO A 167 4.08 -16.96 4.50
C PRO A 167 3.58 -16.88 3.05
N ILE A 168 2.30 -16.55 2.87
CA ILE A 168 1.75 -16.37 1.53
C ILE A 168 0.83 -15.14 1.45
N LEU A 169 1.05 -14.30 0.44
CA LEU A 169 0.12 -13.30 -0.02
C LEU A 169 -0.72 -13.87 -1.17
N ILE A 170 -2.04 -13.69 -1.10
CA ILE A 170 -2.96 -14.08 -2.16
C ILE A 170 -3.58 -12.82 -2.74
N VAL A 171 -3.29 -12.54 -4.01
CA VAL A 171 -3.85 -11.45 -4.78
C VAL A 171 -4.83 -12.02 -5.80
N ALA A 172 -6.11 -11.66 -5.69
CA ALA A 172 -7.15 -12.14 -6.59
C ALA A 172 -8.18 -11.05 -6.87
N GLU A 173 -9.02 -11.22 -7.92
CA GLU A 173 -10.14 -10.31 -8.17
C GLU A 173 -10.99 -10.10 -6.92
N ASP A 174 -11.35 -11.18 -6.26
CA ASP A 174 -11.94 -11.18 -4.91
C ASP A 174 -11.69 -12.53 -4.24
N ILE A 175 -11.67 -12.50 -2.89
CA ILE A 175 -11.57 -13.69 -2.05
C ILE A 175 -12.65 -13.58 -1.01
N ASP A 176 -13.60 -14.50 -1.01
CA ASP A 176 -14.74 -14.49 -0.10
C ASP A 176 -15.21 -15.90 0.30
N GLY A 177 -16.32 -15.98 1.00
CA GLY A 177 -16.96 -17.25 1.37
C GLY A 177 -16.06 -18.18 2.17
N GLU A 178 -16.10 -19.46 1.77
CA GLU A 178 -15.35 -20.55 2.43
C GLU A 178 -13.83 -20.36 2.32
N ALA A 179 -13.34 -19.84 1.19
CA ALA A 179 -11.93 -19.59 0.98
C ALA A 179 -11.37 -18.57 1.99
N LEU A 180 -12.03 -17.43 2.16
CA LEU A 180 -11.62 -16.41 3.12
C LEU A 180 -11.68 -16.94 4.56
N ALA A 181 -12.77 -17.64 4.92
CA ALA A 181 -12.92 -18.24 6.24
C ALA A 181 -11.80 -19.24 6.54
N THR A 182 -11.44 -20.08 5.56
CA THR A 182 -10.34 -21.04 5.69
C THR A 182 -9.00 -20.37 5.93
N LEU A 183 -8.68 -19.29 5.21
CA LEU A 183 -7.45 -18.53 5.43
C LEU A 183 -7.39 -17.93 6.85
N ILE A 184 -8.48 -17.31 7.29
CA ILE A 184 -8.57 -16.71 8.62
C ILE A 184 -8.38 -17.76 9.71
N VAL A 185 -9.09 -18.90 9.63
CA VAL A 185 -9.01 -19.98 10.62
C VAL A 185 -7.60 -20.56 10.69
N ASN A 186 -6.96 -20.82 9.56
CA ASN A 186 -5.60 -21.36 9.53
C ASN A 186 -4.57 -20.37 10.06
N LYS A 187 -4.71 -19.08 9.75
CA LYS A 187 -3.86 -18.01 10.32
C LYS A 187 -4.04 -17.91 11.84
N MET A 188 -5.28 -17.94 12.33
CA MET A 188 -5.56 -17.88 13.78
C MET A 188 -5.03 -19.10 14.53
N ARG A 189 -5.01 -20.27 13.90
CA ARG A 189 -4.40 -21.49 14.45
C ARG A 189 -2.88 -21.50 14.39
N GLY A 190 -2.27 -20.52 13.71
CA GLY A 190 -0.82 -20.49 13.49
C GLY A 190 -0.30 -21.57 12.53
N THR A 191 -1.20 -22.22 11.77
CA THR A 191 -0.82 -23.28 10.82
C THR A 191 -0.09 -22.70 9.61
N ILE A 192 -0.51 -21.50 9.16
CA ILE A 192 0.11 -20.77 8.07
C ILE A 192 -0.09 -19.27 8.26
N GLN A 193 0.90 -18.49 7.93
CA GLN A 193 0.79 -17.04 7.84
C GLN A 193 0.33 -16.67 6.43
N ALA A 194 -0.94 -16.31 6.30
CA ALA A 194 -1.55 -15.96 5.02
C ALA A 194 -2.24 -14.63 5.09
N VAL A 195 -2.19 -13.87 4.00
CA VAL A 195 -2.93 -12.60 3.83
C VAL A 195 -3.62 -12.63 2.47
N ALA A 196 -4.86 -12.17 2.43
CA ALA A 196 -5.64 -12.04 1.21
C ALA A 196 -5.91 -10.56 0.92
N VAL A 197 -5.65 -10.14 -0.31
CA VAL A 197 -5.91 -8.80 -0.81
C VAL A 197 -6.65 -8.87 -2.15
N LYS A 198 -7.41 -7.82 -2.46
CA LYS A 198 -7.98 -7.67 -3.79
C LYS A 198 -6.92 -7.19 -4.78
N ALA A 199 -7.02 -7.66 -6.01
CA ALA A 199 -6.23 -7.11 -7.11
C ALA A 199 -6.53 -5.61 -7.29
N PRO A 200 -5.51 -4.80 -7.63
CA PRO A 200 -5.72 -3.41 -7.99
C PRO A 200 -6.50 -3.31 -9.30
N GLU A 201 -7.13 -2.17 -9.53
CA GLU A 201 -7.88 -1.85 -10.74
C GLU A 201 -9.08 -2.79 -11.03
N PHE A 202 -9.71 -2.62 -12.20
CA PHE A 202 -10.87 -3.39 -12.66
C PHE A 202 -10.77 -3.71 -14.15
N GLY A 203 -11.44 -4.79 -14.58
CA GLY A 203 -11.49 -5.19 -16.00
C GLY A 203 -10.10 -5.46 -16.58
N ASP A 204 -9.86 -4.98 -17.79
CA ASP A 204 -8.59 -5.19 -18.50
C ASP A 204 -7.39 -4.56 -17.77
N ARG A 205 -7.60 -3.44 -17.07
CA ARG A 205 -6.54 -2.81 -16.26
C ARG A 205 -6.11 -3.68 -15.10
N ARG A 206 -7.04 -4.40 -14.47
CA ARG A 206 -6.69 -5.38 -13.44
C ARG A 206 -5.75 -6.45 -13.98
N THR A 207 -6.03 -6.97 -15.18
CA THR A 207 -5.16 -7.98 -15.80
C THR A 207 -3.76 -7.41 -16.04
N MET A 208 -3.66 -6.16 -16.52
CA MET A 208 -2.38 -5.49 -16.72
C MET A 208 -1.62 -5.29 -15.38
N ALA A 209 -2.32 -4.83 -14.33
CA ALA A 209 -1.72 -4.63 -13.02
C ALA A 209 -1.27 -5.96 -12.37
N LEU A 210 -2.01 -7.06 -12.60
CA LEU A 210 -1.58 -8.40 -12.17
C LEU A 210 -0.34 -8.88 -12.95
N GLU A 211 -0.21 -8.53 -14.22
CA GLU A 211 1.01 -8.83 -15.01
C GLU A 211 2.21 -8.00 -14.53
N ASP A 212 2.02 -6.73 -14.16
CA ASP A 212 3.07 -5.91 -13.56
C ASP A 212 3.54 -6.53 -12.24
N LEU A 213 2.59 -6.93 -11.39
CA LEU A 213 2.86 -7.61 -10.13
C LEU A 213 3.65 -8.92 -10.35
N ALA A 214 3.25 -9.70 -11.36
CA ALA A 214 3.96 -10.94 -11.71
C ALA A 214 5.39 -10.66 -12.16
N THR A 215 5.60 -9.62 -12.96
CA THR A 215 6.93 -9.22 -13.44
C THR A 215 7.84 -8.80 -12.29
N VAL A 216 7.34 -7.94 -11.38
CA VAL A 216 8.13 -7.47 -10.22
C VAL A 216 8.47 -8.60 -9.26
N THR A 217 7.59 -9.58 -9.09
CA THR A 217 7.77 -10.66 -8.11
C THR A 217 8.37 -11.95 -8.68
N GLY A 218 8.60 -12.00 -10.00
CA GLY A 218 9.09 -13.19 -10.70
C GLY A 218 8.07 -14.33 -10.77
N GLY A 219 6.77 -14.02 -10.55
CA GLY A 219 5.69 -14.99 -10.62
C GLY A 219 4.99 -15.01 -11.96
N GLN A 220 3.85 -15.70 -12.01
CA GLN A 220 2.98 -15.75 -13.19
C GLN A 220 1.52 -15.52 -12.79
N VAL A 221 0.78 -14.80 -13.65
CA VAL A 221 -0.67 -14.66 -13.48
C VAL A 221 -1.37 -15.95 -13.81
N ILE A 222 -1.99 -16.56 -12.81
CA ILE A 222 -2.84 -17.74 -12.97
C ILE A 222 -4.24 -17.26 -13.35
N SER A 223 -4.77 -17.78 -14.44
CA SER A 223 -6.09 -17.41 -14.94
C SER A 223 -6.78 -18.63 -15.56
N LYS A 224 -8.10 -18.73 -15.34
CA LYS A 224 -8.93 -19.74 -16.02
C LYS A 224 -8.86 -19.60 -17.55
N ASN A 225 -8.72 -18.39 -18.05
CA ASN A 225 -8.60 -18.10 -19.49
C ASN A 225 -7.27 -18.62 -20.06
N LYS A 226 -6.22 -18.72 -19.25
CA LYS A 226 -4.93 -19.32 -19.62
C LYS A 226 -4.91 -20.86 -19.38
N GLY A 227 -6.06 -21.47 -19.06
CA GLY A 227 -6.19 -22.91 -18.87
C GLY A 227 -5.83 -23.41 -17.47
N PHE A 228 -5.47 -22.54 -16.55
CA PHE A 228 -5.11 -22.91 -15.18
C PHE A 228 -6.34 -22.97 -14.27
N LYS A 229 -6.46 -24.04 -13.49
CA LYS A 229 -7.45 -24.18 -12.42
C LYS A 229 -6.73 -24.47 -11.12
N LEU A 230 -6.88 -23.59 -10.13
CA LEU A 230 -6.20 -23.68 -8.84
C LEU A 230 -6.43 -25.04 -8.13
N ASP A 231 -7.66 -25.55 -8.16
CA ASP A 231 -8.04 -26.82 -7.55
C ASP A 231 -7.38 -28.05 -8.21
N LYS A 232 -6.88 -27.91 -9.43
CA LYS A 232 -6.24 -29.01 -10.19
C LYS A 232 -4.73 -28.91 -10.27
N MET A 233 -4.15 -27.78 -9.89
CA MET A 233 -2.70 -27.60 -9.87
C MET A 233 -2.09 -28.40 -8.73
N GLN A 234 -1.04 -29.16 -9.03
CA GLN A 234 -0.28 -29.90 -8.02
C GLN A 234 0.67 -28.95 -7.27
N PRO A 235 1.03 -29.23 -5.99
CA PRO A 235 1.94 -28.39 -5.22
C PRO A 235 3.27 -28.06 -5.92
N VAL A 236 3.82 -28.99 -6.69
CA VAL A 236 5.05 -28.80 -7.47
C VAL A 236 4.91 -27.71 -8.52
N GLN A 237 3.76 -27.61 -9.19
CA GLN A 237 3.53 -26.60 -10.23
C GLN A 237 3.49 -25.18 -9.69
N PHE A 238 3.14 -25.00 -8.41
CA PHE A 238 3.19 -23.71 -7.77
C PHE A 238 4.60 -23.16 -7.60
N GLY A 239 5.64 -24.03 -7.57
CA GLY A 239 7.03 -23.58 -7.51
C GLY A 239 7.49 -22.76 -8.73
N GLU A 240 6.81 -22.88 -9.87
CA GLU A 240 7.14 -22.20 -11.11
C GLU A 240 6.27 -20.93 -11.34
N VAL A 241 5.17 -20.80 -10.62
CA VAL A 241 4.18 -19.73 -10.87
C VAL A 241 4.03 -18.75 -9.69
N LEU A 242 4.43 -19.14 -8.48
CA LEU A 242 4.39 -18.25 -7.35
C LEU A 242 5.48 -17.18 -7.45
N GLY A 243 5.08 -15.93 -7.28
CA GLY A 243 6.03 -14.84 -7.08
C GLY A 243 6.64 -14.90 -5.68
N THR A 244 7.74 -14.19 -5.48
CA THR A 244 8.41 -14.03 -4.19
C THR A 244 8.91 -12.60 -4.00
N ALA A 245 9.11 -12.20 -2.75
CA ALA A 245 9.68 -10.91 -2.39
C ALA A 245 10.44 -11.05 -1.07
N ARG A 246 11.29 -10.08 -0.72
CA ARG A 246 11.95 -10.05 0.57
C ARG A 246 10.96 -9.79 1.70
N LYS A 247 10.06 -8.83 1.49
CA LYS A 247 9.07 -8.43 2.50
C LYS A 247 7.80 -7.88 1.85
N ILE A 248 6.67 -8.14 2.47
CA ILE A 248 5.39 -7.52 2.10
C ILE A 248 4.76 -6.94 3.35
N THR A 249 4.29 -5.70 3.24
CA THR A 249 3.48 -5.04 4.27
C THR A 249 2.09 -4.75 3.70
N VAL A 250 1.07 -5.28 4.35
CA VAL A 250 -0.33 -5.05 3.96
C VAL A 250 -1.02 -4.28 5.06
N GLU A 251 -1.42 -3.07 4.76
CA GLU A 251 -2.18 -2.20 5.62
C GLU A 251 -3.68 -2.30 5.33
N LYS A 252 -4.46 -1.44 5.94
CA LYS A 252 -5.92 -1.40 5.72
C LYS A 252 -6.29 -1.09 4.27
N ASP A 253 -5.58 -0.19 3.63
CA ASP A 253 -5.91 0.36 2.33
C ASP A 253 -4.80 0.17 1.28
N THR A 254 -3.60 -0.23 1.68
CA THR A 254 -2.42 -0.37 0.82
C THR A 254 -1.71 -1.72 0.98
N THR A 255 -1.03 -2.15 -0.07
CA THR A 255 -0.09 -3.28 -0.07
C THR A 255 1.21 -2.85 -0.68
N THR A 256 2.31 -2.97 0.08
CA THR A 256 3.68 -2.64 -0.34
C THR A 256 4.51 -3.91 -0.44
N ILE A 257 5.11 -4.14 -1.60
CA ILE A 257 6.02 -5.24 -1.89
C ILE A 257 7.43 -4.67 -1.99
N ILE A 258 8.36 -5.21 -1.22
CA ILE A 258 9.73 -4.73 -1.13
C ILE A 258 10.67 -5.82 -1.61
N ASP A 259 11.57 -5.47 -2.52
CA ASP A 259 12.57 -6.38 -3.12
C ASP A 259 11.89 -7.64 -3.70
N GLY A 260 11.03 -7.43 -4.70
CA GLY A 260 10.45 -8.48 -5.52
C GLY A 260 11.56 -9.22 -6.28
N LYS A 261 11.38 -10.53 -6.48
CA LYS A 261 12.41 -11.37 -7.10
C LYS A 261 12.23 -11.53 -8.61
N GLY A 262 11.60 -10.55 -9.27
CA GLY A 262 11.61 -10.44 -10.73
C GLY A 262 13.01 -10.16 -11.26
N SER A 263 13.28 -10.55 -12.50
CA SER A 263 14.56 -10.21 -13.11
C SER A 263 14.59 -8.74 -13.53
N GLU A 264 15.72 -8.06 -13.33
CA GLU A 264 15.93 -6.67 -13.75
C GLU A 264 15.62 -6.48 -15.24
N GLU A 265 15.96 -7.45 -16.09
CA GLU A 265 15.67 -7.44 -17.53
C GLU A 265 14.16 -7.41 -17.76
N SER A 266 13.38 -8.31 -17.14
CA SER A 266 11.93 -8.37 -17.30
C SER A 266 11.24 -7.09 -16.79
N ILE A 267 11.71 -6.53 -15.67
CA ILE A 267 11.19 -5.29 -15.09
C ILE A 267 11.48 -4.11 -16.03
N SER A 268 12.71 -4.01 -16.53
CA SER A 268 13.11 -2.97 -17.47
C SER A 268 12.32 -3.05 -18.79
N ASP A 269 12.13 -4.23 -19.34
CA ASP A 269 11.34 -4.46 -20.56
C ASP A 269 9.87 -4.04 -20.33
N ARG A 270 9.31 -4.40 -19.19
CA ARG A 270 7.95 -4.01 -18.84
C ARG A 270 7.78 -2.50 -18.67
N ALA A 271 8.74 -1.85 -18.00
CA ALA A 271 8.74 -0.39 -17.86
C ALA A 271 8.84 0.31 -19.24
N ASN A 272 9.65 -0.20 -20.17
CA ASN A 272 9.76 0.33 -21.51
C ASN A 272 8.49 0.13 -22.35
N GLU A 273 7.80 -1.01 -22.15
CA GLU A 273 6.49 -1.26 -22.75
C GLU A 273 5.46 -0.23 -22.28
N ILE A 274 5.37 0.01 -20.96
CA ILE A 274 4.44 0.99 -20.37
C ILE A 274 4.77 2.41 -20.86
N LYS A 275 6.04 2.81 -20.90
CA LYS A 275 6.47 4.10 -21.47
C LYS A 275 6.03 4.25 -22.92
N THR A 276 6.18 3.19 -23.74
CA THR A 276 5.73 3.20 -25.13
C THR A 276 4.21 3.33 -25.26
N GLN A 277 3.44 2.74 -24.34
CA GLN A 277 1.99 2.90 -24.28
C GLN A 277 1.61 4.33 -23.85
N LEU A 278 2.31 4.90 -22.88
CA LEU A 278 2.12 6.28 -22.41
C LEU A 278 2.32 7.30 -23.55
N ASP A 279 3.36 7.13 -24.35
CA ASP A 279 3.64 8.01 -25.50
C ASP A 279 2.54 7.95 -26.56
N LYS A 280 1.90 6.79 -26.72
CA LYS A 280 0.82 6.56 -27.70
C LYS A 280 -0.57 6.91 -27.16
N ALA A 281 -0.73 7.06 -25.86
CA ALA A 281 -2.00 7.33 -25.22
C ALA A 281 -2.55 8.70 -25.68
N SER A 282 -3.83 8.73 -26.05
CA SER A 282 -4.49 9.93 -26.58
C SER A 282 -5.30 10.70 -25.55
N SER A 283 -5.77 10.05 -24.48
CA SER A 283 -6.57 10.68 -23.44
C SER A 283 -5.74 11.02 -22.20
N ALA A 284 -6.06 12.16 -21.57
CA ALA A 284 -5.39 12.58 -20.34
C ALA A 284 -5.56 11.54 -19.21
N PHE A 285 -6.74 10.94 -19.09
CA PHE A 285 -7.05 9.91 -18.11
C PHE A 285 -6.23 8.61 -18.33
N GLU A 286 -6.06 8.20 -19.59
CA GLU A 286 -5.24 7.03 -19.93
C GLU A 286 -3.76 7.28 -19.64
N LYS A 287 -3.26 8.49 -19.93
CA LYS A 287 -1.90 8.91 -19.61
C LYS A 287 -1.64 8.89 -18.11
N GLU A 288 -2.56 9.48 -17.33
CA GLU A 288 -2.49 9.48 -15.86
C GLU A 288 -2.38 8.05 -15.31
N LYS A 289 -3.25 7.14 -15.76
CA LYS A 289 -3.24 5.74 -15.31
C LYS A 289 -2.03 4.93 -15.76
N LEU A 290 -1.45 5.24 -16.91
CA LEU A 290 -0.20 4.63 -17.35
C LEU A 290 1.02 5.20 -16.61
N GLN A 291 0.94 6.44 -16.17
CA GLN A 291 2.01 7.07 -15.39
C GLN A 291 2.04 6.58 -13.94
N GLU A 292 0.88 6.21 -13.37
CA GLU A 292 0.77 5.58 -12.04
C GLU A 292 1.38 4.16 -12.01
N ARG A 293 1.44 3.45 -13.13
CA ARG A 293 2.04 2.12 -13.29
C ARG A 293 3.54 2.19 -13.49
#